data_4053e49a550d866848f424537bcddf92
#
_entry.id   4053e49a550d866848f424537bcddf92
#
_cell.length_a   1.000
_cell.length_b   1.000
_cell.length_c   1.000
_cell.angle_alpha   90.00
_cell.angle_beta   90.00
_cell.angle_gamma   90.00
#
_symmetry.space_group_name_H-M   'P 1'
#
loop_
_entity.id
_entity.type
_entity.pdbx_description
1 polymer ?
#
loop_
_entity_poly.entity_id
_entity_poly.type
_entity_poly.pdbx_seq_one_letter_code
_entity_poly.pdbx_strand_id
1 'polypeptide(L)'
;MLGRGAGKDGTIATEAMCLTSPYNGIREYDVDICANNEEQAVRPAQDLIGFFEEPAVIKKIKKFYHWTKERIICTKTRSVIKGRTNSPKGKDGLRSGIVIFNEIHQYQNYDNINVFTTGLGKKKHPRRSYYTTNGEVREGPLDDLLNEAEDILRSGSDDNGLLPFICKLDAKEEVDDEANWTKSNPSLPYLPNLLLEIRKEYREWKKNPDRLPAFMSKRMNLPESSKETAVADWDSIAATNQEIPDLKGWNCSVGIDYSKTTDWMAVNFHFKNGDQRYDINKAWICRDSRDIPRLKCPWKEWIRTGLLEMVDDVEIHPSIVADYIQEMGRKYNISMVAIDSYRYSLLSDALSKVGISKEQKNLMLVKQTDIIKVVPVIDHCFLNRYFHWGDNPMLRWSTNNTKTIRYGRDVGADKGSFVYAKIEGKSRKTDPFMALVASMVAESAIKERPKITKVNVIAF
;
A
#
# COMPACT_ATOMS: atom_id res chain seq x y z
N MET A 1 -13.99 2.47 14.44
CA MET A 1 -12.52 2.47 14.63
C MET A 1 -12.19 3.14 15.96
N LEU A 2 -11.35 2.51 16.79
CA LEU A 2 -10.95 2.97 18.13
C LEU A 2 -9.44 2.75 18.33
N GLY A 3 -8.78 3.57 19.13
CA GLY A 3 -7.39 3.37 19.50
C GLY A 3 -7.12 2.03 20.17
N ARG A 4 -5.88 1.55 20.10
CA ARG A 4 -5.48 0.27 20.73
C ARG A 4 -5.62 0.35 22.25
N GLY A 5 -6.35 -0.61 22.83
CA GLY A 5 -6.63 -0.66 24.26
C GLY A 5 -7.92 0.05 24.68
N ALA A 6 -8.62 0.74 23.77
CA ALA A 6 -9.84 1.48 24.06
C ALA A 6 -11.10 0.60 24.24
N GLY A 7 -10.97 -0.73 24.42
CA GLY A 7 -12.09 -1.62 24.78
C GLY A 7 -12.85 -2.21 23.59
N LYS A 8 -12.24 -2.35 22.42
CA LYS A 8 -12.89 -2.96 21.22
C LYS A 8 -13.45 -4.36 21.51
N ASP A 9 -12.67 -5.25 22.13
CA ASP A 9 -13.09 -6.63 22.41
C ASP A 9 -14.30 -6.69 23.35
N GLY A 10 -14.34 -5.81 24.37
CA GLY A 10 -15.51 -5.67 25.23
C GLY A 10 -16.75 -5.18 24.48
N THR A 11 -16.58 -4.27 23.52
CA THR A 11 -17.69 -3.80 22.67
C THR A 11 -18.20 -4.94 21.78
N ILE A 12 -17.30 -5.71 21.15
CA ILE A 12 -17.66 -6.90 20.34
C ILE A 12 -18.41 -7.92 21.21
N ALA A 13 -17.92 -8.20 22.42
CA ALA A 13 -18.56 -9.13 23.36
C ALA A 13 -19.98 -8.68 23.72
N THR A 14 -20.16 -7.39 23.98
CA THR A 14 -21.46 -6.80 24.31
C THR A 14 -22.42 -6.84 23.12
N GLU A 15 -21.98 -6.47 21.93
CA GLU A 15 -22.77 -6.57 20.69
C GLU A 15 -23.21 -8.01 20.44
N ALA A 16 -22.29 -8.95 20.53
CA ALA A 16 -22.59 -10.39 20.35
C ALA A 16 -23.61 -10.91 21.36
N MET A 17 -23.47 -10.53 22.64
CA MET A 17 -24.43 -10.89 23.68
C MET A 17 -25.82 -10.28 23.41
N CYS A 18 -25.90 -9.00 23.08
CA CYS A 18 -27.16 -8.32 22.80
C CYS A 18 -27.91 -8.98 21.61
N LEU A 19 -27.19 -9.24 20.51
CA LEU A 19 -27.77 -9.77 19.29
C LEU A 19 -28.20 -11.25 19.42
N THR A 20 -27.58 -12.03 20.28
CA THR A 20 -27.99 -13.42 20.56
C THR A 20 -29.09 -13.51 21.61
N SER A 21 -29.32 -12.46 22.39
CA SER A 21 -30.32 -12.42 23.46
C SER A 21 -31.75 -12.37 22.94
N PRO A 22 -32.77 -12.70 23.79
CA PRO A 22 -34.18 -12.52 23.44
C PRO A 22 -34.58 -11.08 23.04
N TYR A 23 -33.82 -10.06 23.48
CA TYR A 23 -34.11 -8.66 23.12
C TYR A 23 -33.97 -8.37 21.63
N ASN A 24 -33.14 -9.13 20.89
CA ASN A 24 -33.04 -9.04 19.43
C ASN A 24 -34.32 -9.51 18.71
N GLY A 25 -35.14 -10.34 19.38
CA GLY A 25 -36.40 -10.85 18.82
C GLY A 25 -36.25 -11.87 17.67
N ILE A 26 -35.03 -12.26 17.31
CA ILE A 26 -34.74 -13.17 16.19
C ILE A 26 -34.14 -14.47 16.74
N ARG A 27 -34.74 -15.61 16.38
CA ARG A 27 -34.24 -16.94 16.78
C ARG A 27 -33.11 -17.38 15.89
N GLU A 28 -32.15 -18.10 16.48
CA GLU A 28 -31.00 -18.65 15.77
C GLU A 28 -30.22 -17.57 14.98
N TYR A 29 -30.08 -16.39 15.60
CA TYR A 29 -29.32 -15.28 15.07
C TYR A 29 -27.86 -15.44 15.51
N ASP A 30 -27.11 -16.25 14.74
CA ASP A 30 -25.75 -16.61 15.09
C ASP A 30 -24.79 -15.44 14.83
N VAL A 31 -23.80 -15.31 15.69
CA VAL A 31 -22.75 -14.30 15.65
C VAL A 31 -21.41 -14.98 15.37
N ASP A 32 -20.85 -14.73 14.20
CA ASP A 32 -19.51 -15.16 13.84
C ASP A 32 -18.52 -14.03 14.01
N ILE A 33 -17.51 -14.22 14.88
CA ILE A 33 -16.42 -13.26 15.10
C ILE A 33 -15.22 -13.73 14.30
N CYS A 34 -14.83 -12.96 13.29
CA CYS A 34 -13.79 -13.30 12.34
C CYS A 34 -12.54 -12.44 12.55
N ALA A 35 -11.35 -13.07 12.54
CA ALA A 35 -10.07 -12.39 12.57
C ALA A 35 -9.00 -13.16 11.77
N ASN A 36 -7.86 -12.53 11.50
CA ASN A 36 -6.77 -13.14 10.77
C ASN A 36 -6.09 -14.29 11.52
N ASN A 37 -6.09 -14.26 12.85
CA ASN A 37 -5.60 -15.35 13.68
C ASN A 37 -6.66 -15.81 14.69
N GLU A 38 -6.46 -17.01 15.20
CA GLU A 38 -7.41 -17.68 16.11
C GLU A 38 -7.56 -16.92 17.44
N GLU A 39 -6.48 -16.47 18.01
CA GLU A 39 -6.50 -15.77 19.28
C GLU A 39 -7.37 -14.50 19.21
N GLN A 40 -7.23 -13.70 18.16
CA GLN A 40 -8.03 -12.50 17.94
C GLN A 40 -9.51 -12.80 17.65
N ALA A 41 -9.80 -13.96 17.04
CA ALA A 41 -11.16 -14.37 16.73
C ALA A 41 -11.92 -14.86 17.98
N VAL A 42 -11.23 -15.55 18.89
CA VAL A 42 -11.87 -16.14 20.08
C VAL A 42 -11.83 -15.22 21.29
N ARG A 43 -10.93 -14.23 21.35
CA ARG A 43 -10.71 -13.35 22.50
C ARG A 43 -12.00 -12.66 22.99
N PRO A 44 -12.84 -12.02 22.15
CA PRO A 44 -14.06 -11.39 22.62
C PRO A 44 -15.05 -12.37 23.26
N ALA A 45 -15.13 -13.60 22.74
CA ALA A 45 -15.96 -14.64 23.32
C ALA A 45 -15.41 -15.15 24.66
N GLN A 46 -14.09 -15.24 24.81
CA GLN A 46 -13.43 -15.60 26.07
C GLN A 46 -13.65 -14.53 27.15
N ASP A 47 -13.54 -13.26 26.78
CA ASP A 47 -13.80 -12.14 27.70
C ASP A 47 -15.26 -12.17 28.19
N LEU A 48 -16.22 -12.51 27.30
CA LEU A 48 -17.60 -12.69 27.66
C LEU A 48 -17.81 -13.89 28.60
N ILE A 49 -17.12 -15.01 28.37
CA ILE A 49 -17.14 -16.18 29.27
C ILE A 49 -16.61 -15.79 30.64
N GLY A 50 -15.47 -15.07 30.71
CA GLY A 50 -14.91 -14.58 31.97
C GLY A 50 -15.91 -13.75 32.76
N PHE A 51 -16.62 -12.84 32.07
CA PHE A 51 -17.71 -12.07 32.69
C PHE A 51 -18.87 -12.95 33.18
N PHE A 52 -19.27 -13.98 32.42
CA PHE A 52 -20.32 -14.91 32.80
C PHE A 52 -19.98 -15.77 34.04
N GLU A 53 -18.70 -16.04 34.25
CA GLU A 53 -18.19 -16.85 35.35
C GLU A 53 -18.01 -16.07 36.64
N GLU A 54 -18.16 -14.74 36.61
CA GLU A 54 -18.13 -13.94 37.84
C GLU A 54 -19.19 -14.36 38.86
N PRO A 55 -18.86 -14.49 40.15
CA PRO A 55 -19.79 -14.95 41.19
C PRO A 55 -21.10 -14.17 41.26
N ALA A 56 -21.08 -12.86 40.98
CA ALA A 56 -22.26 -12.02 40.98
C ALA A 56 -23.18 -12.22 39.76
N VAL A 57 -22.66 -12.78 38.66
CA VAL A 57 -23.34 -12.88 37.38
C VAL A 57 -23.79 -14.29 37.04
N ILE A 58 -22.96 -15.30 37.34
CA ILE A 58 -23.11 -16.68 36.88
C ILE A 58 -24.48 -17.32 37.14
N LYS A 59 -25.05 -17.10 38.34
CA LYS A 59 -26.37 -17.67 38.72
C LYS A 59 -27.50 -17.09 37.84
N LYS A 60 -27.39 -15.85 37.41
CA LYS A 60 -28.37 -15.18 36.53
C LYS A 60 -28.22 -15.60 35.10
N ILE A 61 -26.96 -15.60 34.59
CA ILE A 61 -26.64 -15.87 33.20
C ILE A 61 -26.88 -17.33 32.81
N LYS A 62 -26.61 -18.30 33.68
CA LYS A 62 -26.88 -19.73 33.40
C LYS A 62 -28.35 -20.04 33.08
N LYS A 63 -29.28 -19.17 33.41
CA LYS A 63 -30.69 -19.28 33.03
C LYS A 63 -30.92 -19.01 31.51
N PHE A 64 -30.00 -18.31 30.87
CA PHE A 64 -30.16 -17.84 29.51
C PHE A 64 -29.05 -18.34 28.56
N TYR A 65 -27.84 -18.62 29.09
CA TYR A 65 -26.68 -19.01 28.30
C TYR A 65 -26.06 -20.29 28.83
N HIS A 66 -25.65 -21.11 27.87
CA HIS A 66 -24.75 -22.24 28.07
C HIS A 66 -23.48 -22.01 27.25
N TRP A 67 -22.30 -22.30 27.80
CA TRP A 67 -21.02 -22.05 27.12
C TRP A 67 -20.02 -23.18 27.29
N THR A 68 -19.17 -23.29 26.32
CA THR A 68 -17.95 -24.10 26.29
C THR A 68 -16.78 -23.19 25.92
N LYS A 69 -15.57 -23.72 25.91
CA LYS A 69 -14.39 -22.94 25.45
C LYS A 69 -14.49 -22.46 23.99
N GLU A 70 -15.33 -23.10 23.16
CA GLU A 70 -15.41 -22.85 21.72
C GLU A 70 -16.62 -21.99 21.30
N ARG A 71 -17.69 -22.00 22.11
CA ARG A 71 -18.96 -21.35 21.74
C ARG A 71 -19.81 -20.98 22.95
N ILE A 72 -20.61 -19.96 22.75
CA ILE A 72 -21.64 -19.53 23.72
C ILE A 72 -23.00 -19.68 23.03
N ILE A 73 -23.97 -20.27 23.72
CA ILE A 73 -25.30 -20.55 23.18
C ILE A 73 -26.34 -19.88 24.07
N CYS A 74 -27.16 -18.99 23.49
CA CYS A 74 -28.38 -18.52 24.17
C CYS A 74 -29.46 -19.58 24.09
N THR A 75 -29.87 -20.12 25.22
CA THR A 75 -30.85 -21.24 25.30
C THR A 75 -32.25 -20.84 24.84
N LYS A 76 -32.61 -19.58 24.98
CA LYS A 76 -33.94 -19.07 24.61
C LYS A 76 -34.09 -18.85 23.09
N THR A 77 -33.08 -18.26 22.46
CA THR A 77 -33.09 -17.95 21.03
C THR A 77 -32.46 -19.05 20.19
N ARG A 78 -31.68 -19.96 20.78
CA ARG A 78 -30.78 -20.94 20.15
C ARG A 78 -29.68 -20.29 19.30
N SER A 79 -29.41 -19.01 19.50
CA SER A 79 -28.34 -18.27 18.83
C SER A 79 -26.98 -18.66 19.40
N VAL A 80 -25.95 -18.69 18.53
CA VAL A 80 -24.60 -19.13 18.89
C VAL A 80 -23.61 -17.99 18.63
N ILE A 81 -22.69 -17.75 19.58
CA ILE A 81 -21.51 -16.90 19.37
C ILE A 81 -20.31 -17.82 19.17
N LYS A 82 -19.56 -17.61 18.11
CA LYS A 82 -18.37 -18.39 17.80
C LYS A 82 -17.27 -17.55 17.16
N GLY A 83 -16.01 -17.73 17.64
CA GLY A 83 -14.82 -17.23 16.97
C GLY A 83 -14.47 -18.08 15.75
N ARG A 84 -14.04 -17.45 14.65
CA ARG A 84 -13.65 -18.12 13.41
C ARG A 84 -12.40 -17.52 12.81
N THR A 85 -11.50 -18.38 12.39
CA THR A 85 -10.29 -17.98 11.68
C THR A 85 -10.53 -17.86 10.17
N ASN A 86 -9.63 -17.17 9.49
CA ASN A 86 -9.70 -16.89 8.04
C ASN A 86 -9.48 -18.10 7.12
N SER A 87 -9.41 -19.34 7.61
CA SER A 87 -9.26 -20.50 6.73
C SER A 87 -10.49 -20.67 5.83
N PRO A 88 -10.37 -20.66 4.49
CA PRO A 88 -11.53 -20.75 3.57
C PRO A 88 -12.22 -22.12 3.58
N LYS A 89 -11.50 -23.17 3.98
CA LYS A 89 -12.01 -24.55 3.92
C LYS A 89 -13.13 -24.78 4.94
N GLY A 90 -14.30 -25.19 4.46
CA GLY A 90 -15.44 -25.64 5.30
C GLY A 90 -16.38 -24.54 5.78
N LYS A 91 -16.38 -23.35 5.16
CA LYS A 91 -17.24 -22.22 5.54
C LYS A 91 -18.43 -21.98 4.61
N ASP A 92 -18.52 -22.72 3.53
CA ASP A 92 -19.70 -22.73 2.66
C ASP A 92 -20.90 -23.29 3.43
N GLY A 93 -21.95 -22.48 3.56
CA GLY A 93 -23.18 -22.90 4.23
C GLY A 93 -23.47 -22.22 5.57
N LEU A 94 -22.66 -21.27 6.03
CA LEU A 94 -22.95 -20.48 7.22
C LEU A 94 -24.30 -19.76 7.09
N ARG A 95 -25.00 -19.64 8.22
CA ARG A 95 -26.32 -18.97 8.31
C ARG A 95 -26.31 -17.89 9.39
N SER A 96 -25.22 -17.16 9.47
CA SER A 96 -25.02 -16.14 10.49
C SER A 96 -26.04 -15.02 10.34
N GLY A 97 -26.50 -14.49 11.46
CA GLY A 97 -27.26 -13.25 11.49
C GLY A 97 -26.35 -12.02 11.38
N ILE A 98 -25.15 -12.11 11.99
CA ILE A 98 -24.11 -11.09 11.89
C ILE A 98 -22.74 -11.74 11.75
N VAL A 99 -21.88 -11.09 10.98
CA VAL A 99 -20.46 -11.34 10.93
C VAL A 99 -19.71 -10.11 11.47
N ILE A 100 -18.88 -10.33 12.50
CA ILE A 100 -18.05 -9.29 13.11
C ILE A 100 -16.62 -9.51 12.68
N PHE A 101 -16.05 -8.57 11.92
CA PHE A 101 -14.66 -8.57 11.51
C PHE A 101 -13.81 -7.82 12.54
N ASN A 102 -13.00 -8.56 13.30
CA ASN A 102 -12.07 -7.98 14.26
C ASN A 102 -10.72 -7.72 13.60
N GLU A 103 -10.11 -6.59 13.92
CA GLU A 103 -8.83 -6.10 13.38
C GLU A 103 -8.80 -6.07 11.83
N ILE A 104 -9.84 -5.43 11.22
CA ILE A 104 -9.99 -5.35 9.75
C ILE A 104 -8.77 -4.73 9.06
N HIS A 105 -7.96 -3.92 9.77
CA HIS A 105 -6.72 -3.34 9.25
C HIS A 105 -5.66 -4.38 8.84
N GLN A 106 -5.80 -5.64 9.27
CA GLN A 106 -4.88 -6.72 8.91
C GLN A 106 -5.28 -7.45 7.61
N TYR A 107 -6.46 -7.17 7.06
CA TYR A 107 -6.95 -7.82 5.85
C TYR A 107 -6.35 -7.15 4.62
N GLN A 108 -5.65 -7.94 3.81
CA GLN A 108 -4.99 -7.44 2.61
C GLN A 108 -5.93 -7.36 1.40
N ASN A 109 -7.00 -8.16 1.40
CA ASN A 109 -7.98 -8.25 0.32
C ASN A 109 -9.35 -8.69 0.84
N TYR A 110 -10.33 -8.77 -0.05
CA TYR A 110 -11.71 -9.15 0.28
C TYR A 110 -11.97 -10.65 0.29
N ASP A 111 -11.00 -11.52 -0.04
CA ASP A 111 -11.25 -12.95 -0.23
C ASP A 111 -11.88 -13.58 1.03
N ASN A 112 -11.30 -13.31 2.19
CA ASN A 112 -11.81 -13.82 3.45
C ASN A 112 -13.12 -13.13 3.89
N ILE A 113 -13.29 -11.85 3.60
CA ILE A 113 -14.52 -11.11 3.89
C ILE A 113 -15.68 -11.70 3.10
N ASN A 114 -15.47 -11.95 1.80
CA ASN A 114 -16.48 -12.46 0.89
C ASN A 114 -16.99 -13.85 1.29
N VAL A 115 -16.10 -14.73 1.73
CA VAL A 115 -16.49 -16.08 2.19
C VAL A 115 -17.53 -16.01 3.32
N PHE A 116 -17.38 -15.09 4.25
CA PHE A 116 -18.34 -14.93 5.36
C PHE A 116 -19.59 -14.15 4.93
N THR A 117 -19.44 -13.12 4.12
CA THR A 117 -20.55 -12.23 3.76
C THR A 117 -21.52 -12.85 2.75
N THR A 118 -21.05 -13.76 1.89
CA THR A 118 -21.92 -14.50 0.96
C THR A 118 -22.88 -15.44 1.68
N GLY A 119 -22.62 -15.81 2.93
CA GLY A 119 -23.51 -16.58 3.79
C GLY A 119 -24.65 -15.78 4.43
N LEU A 120 -24.55 -14.44 4.44
CA LEU A 120 -25.58 -13.56 5.00
C LEU A 120 -26.84 -13.51 4.11
N GLY A 121 -27.94 -13.01 4.68
CA GLY A 121 -29.24 -12.93 3.99
C GLY A 121 -30.17 -14.11 4.26
N LYS A 122 -29.71 -15.20 4.90
CA LYS A 122 -30.55 -16.32 5.33
C LYS A 122 -31.33 -16.06 6.62
N LYS A 123 -30.97 -14.99 7.33
CA LYS A 123 -31.65 -14.52 8.55
C LYS A 123 -32.22 -13.11 8.32
N LYS A 124 -33.24 -12.73 9.09
CA LYS A 124 -33.79 -11.36 9.07
C LYS A 124 -32.74 -10.39 9.56
N HIS A 125 -32.66 -9.21 8.94
CA HIS A 125 -31.79 -8.12 9.32
C HIS A 125 -30.30 -8.56 9.44
N PRO A 126 -29.71 -9.06 8.35
CA PRO A 126 -28.31 -9.46 8.36
C PRO A 126 -27.41 -8.25 8.61
N ARG A 127 -26.37 -8.42 9.42
CA ARG A 127 -25.46 -7.32 9.79
C ARG A 127 -24.01 -7.69 9.53
N ARG A 128 -23.20 -6.66 9.37
CA ARG A 128 -21.74 -6.72 9.35
C ARG A 128 -21.20 -5.65 10.30
N SER A 129 -20.28 -6.01 11.16
CA SER A 129 -19.58 -5.04 12.03
C SER A 129 -18.08 -5.13 11.77
N TYR A 130 -17.41 -3.98 11.72
CA TYR A 130 -15.98 -3.88 11.46
C TYR A 130 -15.30 -3.17 12.63
N TYR A 131 -14.46 -3.90 13.37
CA TYR A 131 -13.71 -3.39 14.49
C TYR A 131 -12.23 -3.30 14.17
N THR A 132 -11.60 -2.16 14.47
CA THR A 132 -10.20 -1.96 14.10
C THR A 132 -9.56 -0.80 14.84
N THR A 133 -8.23 -0.80 14.87
CA THR A 133 -7.39 0.41 14.90
C THR A 133 -7.05 0.79 13.46
N ASN A 134 -6.42 1.94 13.25
CA ASN A 134 -5.71 2.17 12.00
C ASN A 134 -4.48 1.26 11.94
N GLY A 135 -4.15 0.77 10.77
CA GLY A 135 -3.04 -0.16 10.53
C GLY A 135 -2.00 0.40 9.58
N GLU A 136 -1.06 -0.47 9.21
CA GLU A 136 0.01 -0.17 8.25
C GLU A 136 -0.34 -0.69 6.83
N VAL A 137 -1.30 -1.61 6.72
CA VAL A 137 -1.80 -2.09 5.42
C VAL A 137 -2.58 -0.96 4.77
N ARG A 138 -2.16 -0.58 3.56
CA ARG A 138 -2.80 0.44 2.73
C ARG A 138 -3.47 -0.20 1.52
N GLU A 139 -4.50 0.47 0.99
CA GLU A 139 -5.32 -0.02 -0.14
C GLU A 139 -5.95 -1.39 0.10
N GLY A 140 -6.12 -1.73 1.35
CA GLY A 140 -6.89 -2.88 1.79
C GLY A 140 -8.34 -2.51 2.11
N PRO A 141 -9.13 -3.50 2.55
CA PRO A 141 -10.53 -3.30 2.90
C PRO A 141 -10.80 -2.19 3.91
N LEU A 142 -9.85 -1.90 4.82
CA LEU A 142 -10.02 -0.78 5.76
C LEU A 142 -10.01 0.58 5.05
N ASP A 143 -9.08 0.80 4.11
CA ASP A 143 -8.99 2.08 3.42
C ASP A 143 -10.23 2.32 2.54
N ASP A 144 -10.78 1.28 1.92
CA ASP A 144 -12.02 1.38 1.17
C ASP A 144 -13.21 1.75 2.08
N LEU A 145 -13.32 1.10 3.26
CA LEU A 145 -14.35 1.44 4.25
C LEU A 145 -14.19 2.85 4.82
N LEU A 146 -12.96 3.32 5.01
CA LEU A 146 -12.71 4.69 5.47
C LEU A 146 -13.08 5.73 4.41
N ASN A 147 -12.78 5.47 3.14
CA ASN A 147 -13.20 6.34 2.03
C ASN A 147 -14.73 6.40 1.94
N GLU A 148 -15.41 5.26 2.00
CA GLU A 148 -16.88 5.18 2.01
C GLU A 148 -17.47 5.92 3.22
N ALA A 149 -16.90 5.73 4.41
CA ALA A 149 -17.30 6.43 5.62
C ALA A 149 -17.12 7.95 5.51
N GLU A 150 -16.03 8.41 4.92
CA GLU A 150 -15.78 9.84 4.71
C GLU A 150 -16.80 10.44 3.73
N ASP A 151 -17.12 9.73 2.66
CA ASP A 151 -18.14 10.16 1.69
C ASP A 151 -19.52 10.27 2.34
N ILE A 152 -19.90 9.30 3.19
CA ILE A 152 -21.16 9.32 3.96
C ILE A 152 -21.17 10.51 4.93
N LEU A 153 -20.10 10.73 5.69
CA LEU A 153 -20.03 11.82 6.66
C LEU A 153 -20.05 13.20 6.00
N ARG A 154 -19.53 13.33 4.77
CA ARG A 154 -19.56 14.59 4.01
C ARG A 154 -20.90 14.83 3.31
N SER A 155 -21.46 13.80 2.69
CA SER A 155 -22.70 13.92 1.88
C SER A 155 -23.97 13.77 2.69
N GLY A 156 -23.89 13.12 3.88
CA GLY A 156 -25.07 12.73 4.66
C GLY A 156 -25.88 11.59 4.03
N SER A 157 -25.35 10.93 2.98
CA SER A 157 -25.98 9.78 2.33
C SER A 157 -25.56 8.49 3.01
N ASP A 158 -26.51 7.57 3.24
CA ASP A 158 -26.30 6.25 3.84
C ASP A 158 -26.79 5.11 2.93
N ASP A 159 -26.73 5.31 1.62
CA ASP A 159 -27.29 4.40 0.60
C ASP A 159 -26.83 2.94 0.78
N ASN A 160 -25.67 2.72 1.39
CA ASN A 160 -25.09 1.40 1.65
C ASN A 160 -25.36 0.87 3.07
N GLY A 161 -26.01 1.66 3.94
CA GLY A 161 -26.31 1.30 5.32
C GLY A 161 -25.08 1.17 6.21
N LEU A 162 -23.94 1.78 5.87
CA LEU A 162 -22.75 1.86 6.70
C LEU A 162 -22.92 2.96 7.75
N LEU A 163 -22.79 2.60 9.04
CA LEU A 163 -22.77 3.54 10.16
C LEU A 163 -21.31 3.77 10.61
N PRO A 164 -20.65 4.87 10.22
CA PRO A 164 -19.30 5.15 10.65
C PRO A 164 -19.23 5.56 12.13
N PHE A 165 -18.33 4.91 12.87
CA PHE A 165 -17.93 5.32 14.21
C PHE A 165 -16.40 5.36 14.25
N ILE A 166 -15.82 6.54 14.04
CA ILE A 166 -14.40 6.73 13.80
C ILE A 166 -13.84 7.68 14.86
N CYS A 167 -13.00 7.14 15.75
CA CYS A 167 -12.27 7.87 16.77
C CYS A 167 -10.81 7.99 16.36
N LYS A 168 -10.37 9.20 16.00
CA LYS A 168 -8.99 9.51 15.59
C LYS A 168 -8.63 10.94 15.95
N LEU A 169 -7.35 11.28 15.97
CA LEU A 169 -6.94 12.69 15.91
C LEU A 169 -7.27 13.28 14.54
N ASP A 170 -7.52 14.57 14.47
CA ASP A 170 -7.79 15.28 13.23
C ASP A 170 -6.49 15.71 12.54
N ALA A 171 -5.48 16.08 13.34
CA ALA A 171 -4.16 16.49 12.88
C ALA A 171 -3.05 15.91 13.77
N LYS A 172 -1.83 15.80 13.21
CA LYS A 172 -0.67 15.25 13.93
C LYS A 172 -0.30 16.08 15.16
N GLU A 173 -0.40 17.37 15.05
CA GLU A 173 -0.03 18.35 16.10
C GLU A 173 -0.89 18.19 17.36
N GLU A 174 -2.11 17.68 17.23
CA GLU A 174 -3.02 17.46 18.36
C GLU A 174 -2.49 16.44 19.36
N VAL A 175 -1.54 15.59 18.96
CA VAL A 175 -0.94 14.58 19.85
C VAL A 175 -0.18 15.21 21.01
N ASP A 176 0.28 16.44 20.87
CA ASP A 176 1.04 17.15 21.91
C ASP A 176 0.17 17.66 23.06
N ASP A 177 -1.14 17.69 22.87
CA ASP A 177 -2.11 17.99 23.93
C ASP A 177 -2.87 16.71 24.34
N GLU A 178 -2.63 16.26 25.58
CA GLU A 178 -3.25 15.04 26.14
C GLU A 178 -4.78 15.08 26.11
N ALA A 179 -5.40 16.28 26.20
CA ALA A 179 -6.86 16.41 26.16
C ALA A 179 -7.45 15.87 24.84
N ASN A 180 -6.70 15.97 23.75
CA ASN A 180 -7.10 15.47 22.43
C ASN A 180 -7.04 13.93 22.31
N TRP A 181 -6.31 13.23 23.19
CA TRP A 181 -6.19 11.77 23.09
C TRP A 181 -7.52 11.04 23.27
N THR A 182 -8.49 11.69 23.91
CA THR A 182 -9.87 11.19 24.02
C THR A 182 -10.57 11.09 22.66
N LYS A 183 -10.16 11.87 21.66
CA LYS A 183 -10.70 11.79 20.29
C LYS A 183 -10.47 10.40 19.67
N SER A 184 -9.32 9.79 19.93
CA SER A 184 -8.98 8.44 19.44
C SER A 184 -9.29 7.34 20.46
N ASN A 185 -9.34 7.69 21.76
CA ASN A 185 -9.55 6.76 22.86
C ASN A 185 -10.63 7.30 23.83
N PRO A 186 -11.91 7.26 23.45
CA PRO A 186 -12.98 7.88 24.25
C PRO A 186 -13.17 7.23 25.63
N SER A 187 -12.62 6.03 25.85
CA SER A 187 -12.63 5.34 27.15
C SER A 187 -11.54 5.79 28.12
N LEU A 188 -10.58 6.63 27.71
CA LEU A 188 -9.46 7.07 28.56
C LEU A 188 -9.86 7.62 29.92
N PRO A 189 -10.92 8.43 30.07
CA PRO A 189 -11.35 8.94 31.38
C PRO A 189 -11.69 7.83 32.38
N TYR A 190 -12.02 6.63 31.91
CA TYR A 190 -12.41 5.48 32.73
C TYR A 190 -11.30 4.43 32.84
N LEU A 191 -10.16 4.61 32.19
CA LEU A 191 -9.06 3.65 32.12
C LEU A 191 -7.72 4.29 32.51
N PRO A 192 -7.51 4.58 33.83
CA PRO A 192 -6.31 5.30 34.28
C PRO A 192 -5.00 4.57 33.95
N ASN A 193 -4.99 3.24 33.97
CA ASN A 193 -3.81 2.46 33.61
C ASN A 193 -3.47 2.58 32.11
N LEU A 194 -4.47 2.65 31.24
CA LEU A 194 -4.27 2.89 29.80
C LEU A 194 -3.68 4.29 29.56
N LEU A 195 -4.19 5.30 30.27
CA LEU A 195 -3.67 6.67 30.17
C LEU A 195 -2.19 6.73 30.57
N LEU A 196 -1.81 6.07 31.66
CA LEU A 196 -0.41 6.01 32.12
C LEU A 196 0.50 5.36 31.05
N GLU A 197 0.04 4.29 30.42
CA GLU A 197 0.82 3.60 29.39
C GLU A 197 0.94 4.46 28.11
N ILE A 198 -0.14 5.12 27.67
CA ILE A 198 -0.08 6.04 26.52
C ILE A 198 0.85 7.22 26.80
N ARG A 199 0.86 7.79 28.02
CA ARG A 199 1.81 8.83 28.41
C ARG A 199 3.25 8.38 28.31
N LYS A 200 3.54 7.15 28.70
CA LYS A 200 4.87 6.56 28.60
C LYS A 200 5.28 6.36 27.14
N GLU A 201 4.40 5.73 26.34
CA GLU A 201 4.62 5.52 24.90
C GLU A 201 4.79 6.86 24.15
N TYR A 202 4.00 7.88 24.49
CA TYR A 202 4.13 9.23 23.91
C TYR A 202 5.50 9.86 24.19
N ARG A 203 5.99 9.78 25.43
CA ARG A 203 7.32 10.31 25.78
C ARG A 203 8.44 9.57 25.05
N GLU A 204 8.31 8.27 24.89
CA GLU A 204 9.27 7.46 24.15
C GLU A 204 9.25 7.80 22.64
N TRP A 205 8.06 7.86 22.06
CA TRP A 205 7.85 8.25 20.67
C TRP A 205 8.36 9.69 20.40
N LYS A 206 8.07 10.63 21.28
CA LYS A 206 8.52 12.03 21.12
C LYS A 206 10.04 12.16 21.15
N LYS A 207 10.75 11.32 21.91
CA LYS A 207 12.22 11.27 21.95
C LYS A 207 12.83 10.59 20.71
N ASN A 208 12.21 9.53 20.25
CA ASN A 208 12.67 8.75 19.10
C ASN A 208 11.48 8.04 18.44
N PRO A 209 10.87 8.64 17.41
CA PRO A 209 9.74 8.06 16.68
C PRO A 209 10.03 6.66 16.12
N ASP A 210 11.26 6.37 15.73
CA ASP A 210 11.67 5.09 15.17
C ASP A 210 11.54 3.90 16.14
N ARG A 211 11.51 4.17 17.45
CA ARG A 211 11.30 3.12 18.47
C ARG A 211 9.86 2.66 18.56
N LEU A 212 8.92 3.55 18.26
CA LEU A 212 7.48 3.28 18.34
C LEU A 212 6.76 3.75 17.04
N PRO A 213 7.14 3.24 15.86
CA PRO A 213 6.62 3.73 14.57
C PRO A 213 5.10 3.54 14.44
N ALA A 214 4.51 2.64 15.22
CA ALA A 214 3.09 2.38 15.20
C ALA A 214 2.29 3.18 16.27
N PHE A 215 2.92 4.08 17.02
CA PHE A 215 2.24 4.84 18.08
C PHE A 215 1.08 5.67 17.51
N MET A 216 1.37 6.50 16.51
CA MET A 216 0.36 7.35 15.88
C MET A 216 -0.75 6.54 15.20
N SER A 217 -0.40 5.50 14.46
CA SER A 217 -1.40 4.67 13.76
C SER A 217 -2.25 3.84 14.71
N LYS A 218 -1.67 3.28 15.78
CA LYS A 218 -2.38 2.34 16.68
C LYS A 218 -3.03 3.01 17.89
N ARG A 219 -2.39 4.04 18.47
CA ARG A 219 -2.96 4.74 19.64
C ARG A 219 -3.82 5.92 19.22
N MET A 220 -3.39 6.65 18.21
CA MET A 220 -4.05 7.89 17.78
C MET A 220 -4.91 7.71 16.54
N ASN A 221 -4.89 6.53 15.93
CA ASN A 221 -5.60 6.20 14.69
C ASN A 221 -5.27 7.15 13.52
N LEU A 222 -4.12 7.80 13.59
CA LEU A 222 -3.62 8.70 12.56
C LEU A 222 -2.38 8.06 11.92
N PRO A 223 -2.48 7.54 10.67
CA PRO A 223 -1.31 6.98 10.01
C PRO A 223 -0.27 8.07 9.77
N GLU A 224 0.96 7.81 10.17
CA GLU A 224 2.08 8.62 9.70
C GLU A 224 2.49 8.11 8.32
N SER A 225 2.34 8.95 7.30
CA SER A 225 3.16 8.80 6.11
C SER A 225 4.58 9.20 6.54
N SER A 226 5.48 8.24 6.65
CA SER A 226 6.86 8.55 7.01
C SER A 226 7.46 9.38 5.88
N LYS A 227 7.63 10.68 6.10
CA LYS A 227 8.39 11.56 5.17
C LYS A 227 9.81 11.03 4.94
N GLU A 228 10.32 10.24 5.87
CA GLU A 228 11.67 9.64 5.83
C GLU A 228 11.81 8.50 4.82
N THR A 229 10.70 7.97 4.29
CA THR A 229 10.73 6.89 3.30
C THR A 229 10.28 7.32 1.91
N ALA A 230 9.84 8.55 1.70
CA ALA A 230 9.55 9.05 0.35
C ALA A 230 10.84 9.15 -0.47
N VAL A 231 10.76 8.94 -1.78
CA VAL A 231 11.89 9.14 -2.70
C VAL A 231 12.34 10.61 -2.69
N ALA A 232 11.40 11.53 -2.70
CA ALA A 232 11.64 12.97 -2.55
C ALA A 232 10.34 13.63 -2.05
N ASP A 233 10.43 14.87 -1.58
CA ASP A 233 9.24 15.68 -1.31
C ASP A 233 8.48 16.01 -2.62
N TRP A 234 7.18 16.28 -2.49
CA TRP A 234 6.35 16.53 -3.67
C TRP A 234 6.80 17.76 -4.48
N ASP A 235 7.31 18.79 -3.85
CA ASP A 235 7.76 20.01 -4.53
C ASP A 235 8.98 19.71 -5.41
N SER A 236 9.89 18.86 -4.94
CA SER A 236 11.04 18.38 -5.72
C SER A 236 10.60 17.48 -6.88
N ILE A 237 9.62 16.60 -6.66
CA ILE A 237 9.05 15.77 -7.74
C ILE A 237 8.30 16.64 -8.76
N ALA A 238 7.50 17.59 -8.33
CA ALA A 238 6.77 18.50 -9.21
C ALA A 238 7.73 19.39 -10.04
N ALA A 239 8.86 19.79 -9.46
CA ALA A 239 9.88 20.58 -10.12
C ALA A 239 10.55 19.90 -11.33
N THR A 240 10.35 18.58 -11.52
CA THR A 240 10.82 17.86 -12.72
C THR A 240 10.05 18.22 -13.99
N ASN A 241 8.95 18.98 -13.88
CA ASN A 241 8.20 19.50 -15.03
C ASN A 241 8.96 20.65 -15.70
N GLN A 242 10.14 20.34 -16.22
CA GLN A 242 11.01 21.25 -16.95
C GLN A 242 11.11 20.80 -18.39
N GLU A 243 11.28 21.76 -19.30
CA GLU A 243 11.39 21.50 -20.74
C GLU A 243 12.57 20.58 -21.05
N ILE A 244 12.35 19.65 -21.96
CA ILE A 244 13.37 18.76 -22.49
C ILE A 244 13.86 19.35 -23.82
N PRO A 245 15.17 19.59 -23.99
CA PRO A 245 15.72 20.08 -25.26
C PRO A 245 15.62 19.01 -26.35
N ASP A 246 15.93 19.38 -27.60
CA ASP A 246 16.04 18.37 -28.67
C ASP A 246 17.20 17.40 -28.39
N LEU A 247 16.86 16.17 -28.08
CA LEU A 247 17.80 15.10 -27.72
C LEU A 247 18.21 14.23 -28.93
N LYS A 248 17.81 14.58 -30.15
CA LYS A 248 18.15 13.81 -31.34
C LYS A 248 19.66 13.61 -31.49
N GLY A 249 20.07 12.35 -31.64
CA GLY A 249 21.49 11.95 -31.76
C GLY A 249 22.27 12.04 -30.44
N TRP A 250 21.63 12.24 -29.29
CA TRP A 250 22.33 12.18 -28.01
C TRP A 250 22.56 10.73 -27.58
N ASN A 251 23.62 10.52 -26.81
CA ASN A 251 23.88 9.26 -26.15
C ASN A 251 22.98 9.09 -24.93
N CYS A 252 22.44 7.89 -24.75
CA CYS A 252 21.56 7.59 -23.62
C CYS A 252 21.81 6.17 -23.07
N SER A 253 21.39 5.97 -21.83
CA SER A 253 21.14 4.64 -21.28
C SER A 253 19.63 4.37 -21.27
N VAL A 254 19.25 3.10 -21.37
CA VAL A 254 17.86 2.68 -21.37
C VAL A 254 17.62 1.78 -20.17
N GLY A 255 16.58 2.04 -19.41
CA GLY A 255 16.15 1.19 -18.31
C GLY A 255 14.81 0.54 -18.62
N ILE A 256 14.68 -0.72 -18.27
CA ILE A 256 13.47 -1.51 -18.47
C ILE A 256 13.00 -2.09 -17.14
N ASP A 257 11.74 -1.83 -16.79
CA ASP A 257 11.00 -2.59 -15.78
C ASP A 257 9.89 -3.37 -16.47
N TYR A 258 10.04 -4.69 -16.50
CA TYR A 258 9.16 -5.57 -17.29
C TYR A 258 8.21 -6.37 -16.42
N SER A 259 6.92 -6.31 -16.76
CA SER A 259 5.89 -7.17 -16.20
C SER A 259 5.01 -7.74 -17.32
N LYS A 260 4.59 -9.02 -17.16
CA LYS A 260 3.81 -9.73 -18.18
C LYS A 260 2.33 -9.35 -18.20
N THR A 261 1.67 -9.35 -17.06
CA THR A 261 0.20 -9.34 -17.00
C THR A 261 -0.41 -8.37 -16.00
N THR A 262 0.13 -8.28 -14.80
CA THR A 262 -0.56 -7.61 -13.67
C THR A 262 -0.03 -6.20 -13.43
N ASP A 263 1.28 -6.05 -13.39
CA ASP A 263 1.96 -4.76 -13.26
C ASP A 263 2.13 -4.08 -14.62
N TRP A 264 2.55 -2.84 -14.60
CA TRP A 264 2.90 -2.13 -15.82
C TRP A 264 4.27 -2.59 -16.32
N MET A 265 4.48 -2.39 -17.58
CA MET A 265 5.81 -2.44 -18.18
C MET A 265 6.23 -1.02 -18.49
N ALA A 266 7.49 -0.68 -18.25
CA ALA A 266 7.99 0.65 -18.51
C ALA A 266 9.40 0.63 -19.11
N VAL A 267 9.66 1.61 -19.97
CA VAL A 267 10.98 1.89 -20.56
C VAL A 267 11.31 3.35 -20.34
N ASN A 268 12.54 3.62 -19.87
CA ASN A 268 13.06 4.96 -19.66
C ASN A 268 14.33 5.18 -20.48
N PHE A 269 14.38 6.24 -21.27
CA PHE A 269 15.58 6.73 -21.95
C PHE A 269 16.16 7.86 -21.11
N HIS A 270 17.35 7.66 -20.60
CA HIS A 270 18.04 8.58 -19.70
C HIS A 270 19.22 9.23 -20.40
N PHE A 271 19.28 10.55 -20.36
CA PHE A 271 20.32 11.37 -20.98
C PHE A 271 20.99 12.23 -19.93
N LYS A 272 22.29 12.49 -20.11
CA LYS A 272 23.10 13.30 -19.20
C LYS A 272 23.85 14.38 -19.95
N ASN A 273 23.87 15.59 -19.34
CA ASN A 273 24.71 16.69 -19.78
C ASN A 273 25.19 17.47 -18.57
N GLY A 274 26.42 17.24 -18.14
CA GLY A 274 26.92 17.75 -16.85
C GLY A 274 26.08 17.26 -15.69
N ASP A 275 25.48 18.18 -14.93
CA ASP A 275 24.59 17.84 -13.80
C ASP A 275 23.15 17.62 -14.23
N GLN A 276 22.74 18.03 -15.42
CA GLN A 276 21.36 17.92 -15.88
C GLN A 276 21.04 16.51 -16.37
N ARG A 277 19.83 16.03 -16.04
CA ARG A 277 19.29 14.72 -16.42
C ARG A 277 17.96 14.90 -17.14
N TYR A 278 17.87 14.29 -18.32
CA TYR A 278 16.66 14.33 -19.15
C TYR A 278 16.13 12.92 -19.31
N ASP A 279 14.85 12.74 -19.09
CA ASP A 279 14.24 11.40 -19.13
C ASP A 279 13.01 11.38 -20.02
N ILE A 280 12.97 10.41 -20.94
CA ILE A 280 11.83 10.10 -21.77
C ILE A 280 11.31 8.73 -21.35
N ASN A 281 10.13 8.71 -20.77
CA ASN A 281 9.55 7.53 -20.18
C ASN A 281 8.23 7.17 -20.86
N LYS A 282 8.01 5.89 -21.14
CA LYS A 282 6.77 5.33 -21.66
C LYS A 282 6.44 4.05 -20.91
N ALA A 283 5.15 3.81 -20.70
CA ALA A 283 4.67 2.59 -20.06
C ALA A 283 3.58 1.90 -20.89
N TRP A 284 3.37 0.62 -20.61
CA TRP A 284 2.32 -0.21 -21.21
C TRP A 284 1.54 -0.93 -20.10
N ILE A 285 0.26 -1.11 -20.34
CA ILE A 285 -0.65 -1.85 -19.47
C ILE A 285 -1.43 -2.87 -20.29
N CYS A 286 -1.52 -4.11 -19.78
CA CYS A 286 -2.35 -5.15 -20.39
C CYS A 286 -3.83 -4.84 -20.13
N ARG A 287 -4.70 -4.96 -21.16
CA ARG A 287 -6.15 -4.75 -21.04
C ARG A 287 -6.78 -5.64 -19.99
N ASP A 288 -6.32 -6.87 -19.85
CA ASP A 288 -6.85 -7.85 -18.93
C ASP A 288 -6.21 -7.78 -17.51
N SER A 289 -5.43 -6.72 -17.24
CA SER A 289 -4.84 -6.53 -15.91
C SER A 289 -5.92 -6.38 -14.85
N ARG A 290 -5.86 -7.23 -13.83
CA ARG A 290 -6.79 -7.24 -12.69
C ARG A 290 -6.70 -5.98 -11.82
N ASP A 291 -5.67 -5.17 -12.01
CA ASP A 291 -5.45 -3.96 -11.22
C ASP A 291 -6.11 -2.72 -11.85
N ILE A 292 -6.54 -2.77 -13.11
CA ILE A 292 -7.18 -1.62 -13.79
C ILE A 292 -8.34 -1.01 -12.97
N PRO A 293 -9.28 -1.79 -12.41
CA PRO A 293 -10.38 -1.23 -11.61
C PRO A 293 -9.94 -0.55 -10.32
N ARG A 294 -8.70 -0.82 -9.89
CA ARG A 294 -8.13 -0.32 -8.63
C ARG A 294 -7.20 0.87 -8.84
N LEU A 295 -6.84 1.20 -10.09
CA LEU A 295 -5.93 2.29 -10.38
C LEU A 295 -6.55 3.64 -9.99
N LYS A 296 -5.92 4.33 -9.03
CA LYS A 296 -6.32 5.66 -8.55
C LYS A 296 -5.50 6.75 -9.25
N CYS A 297 -5.53 6.74 -10.58
CA CYS A 297 -4.83 7.72 -11.40
C CYS A 297 -5.58 7.96 -12.72
N PRO A 298 -5.33 9.07 -13.42
CA PRO A 298 -5.98 9.40 -14.68
C PRO A 298 -5.36 8.62 -15.87
N TRP A 299 -5.27 7.29 -15.74
CA TRP A 299 -4.61 6.42 -16.72
C TRP A 299 -5.19 6.55 -18.13
N LYS A 300 -6.49 6.84 -18.28
CA LYS A 300 -7.13 7.06 -19.59
C LYS A 300 -6.59 8.31 -20.28
N GLU A 301 -6.29 9.35 -19.50
CA GLU A 301 -5.67 10.56 -20.03
C GLU A 301 -4.23 10.29 -20.47
N TRP A 302 -3.49 9.50 -19.71
CA TRP A 302 -2.13 9.12 -20.07
C TRP A 302 -2.07 8.27 -21.33
N ILE A 303 -3.12 7.46 -21.61
CA ILE A 303 -3.25 6.80 -22.93
C ILE A 303 -3.47 7.83 -24.03
N ARG A 304 -4.36 8.80 -23.82
CA ARG A 304 -4.62 9.85 -24.81
C ARG A 304 -3.39 10.71 -25.13
N THR A 305 -2.53 10.95 -24.15
CA THR A 305 -1.29 11.71 -24.33
C THR A 305 -0.11 10.87 -24.80
N GLY A 306 -0.26 9.54 -24.91
CA GLY A 306 0.78 8.63 -25.39
C GLY A 306 1.85 8.24 -24.35
N LEU A 307 1.69 8.66 -23.09
CA LEU A 307 2.57 8.28 -22.00
C LEU A 307 2.38 6.82 -21.57
N LEU A 308 1.14 6.35 -21.62
CA LEU A 308 0.72 4.98 -21.35
C LEU A 308 0.08 4.39 -22.60
N GLU A 309 0.34 3.13 -22.89
CA GLU A 309 -0.30 2.42 -24.00
C GLU A 309 -1.01 1.17 -23.48
N MET A 310 -2.24 0.94 -23.93
CA MET A 310 -2.98 -0.26 -23.59
C MET A 310 -2.73 -1.34 -24.64
N VAL A 311 -2.20 -2.46 -24.18
CA VAL A 311 -1.98 -3.65 -25.02
C VAL A 311 -3.25 -4.48 -25.04
N ASP A 312 -3.79 -4.69 -26.23
CA ASP A 312 -5.02 -5.46 -26.46
C ASP A 312 -4.70 -6.97 -26.60
N ASP A 313 -4.10 -7.53 -25.54
CA ASP A 313 -3.73 -8.92 -25.46
C ASP A 313 -3.83 -9.40 -24.00
N VAL A 314 -3.74 -10.72 -23.79
CA VAL A 314 -3.71 -11.37 -22.46
C VAL A 314 -2.42 -11.10 -21.69
N GLU A 315 -1.36 -10.71 -22.40
CA GLU A 315 -0.06 -10.36 -21.81
C GLU A 315 0.68 -9.29 -22.65
N ILE A 316 1.61 -8.58 -22.02
CA ILE A 316 2.50 -7.65 -22.70
C ILE A 316 3.66 -8.48 -23.32
N HIS A 317 3.65 -8.63 -24.62
CA HIS A 317 4.65 -9.45 -25.32
C HIS A 317 6.03 -8.77 -25.30
N PRO A 318 7.13 -9.51 -25.09
CA PRO A 318 8.50 -8.97 -25.06
C PRO A 318 8.92 -8.18 -26.31
N SER A 319 8.36 -8.50 -27.48
CA SER A 319 8.65 -7.78 -28.72
C SER A 319 8.26 -6.30 -28.68
N ILE A 320 7.21 -5.94 -27.93
CA ILE A 320 6.76 -4.54 -27.78
C ILE A 320 7.91 -3.67 -27.24
N VAL A 321 8.64 -4.17 -26.23
CA VAL A 321 9.81 -3.48 -25.67
C VAL A 321 10.92 -3.36 -26.71
N ALA A 322 11.24 -4.49 -27.37
CA ALA A 322 12.34 -4.55 -28.33
C ALA A 322 12.09 -3.62 -29.53
N ASP A 323 10.86 -3.64 -30.05
CA ASP A 323 10.44 -2.80 -31.18
C ASP A 323 10.50 -1.31 -30.83
N TYR A 324 10.02 -0.94 -29.62
CA TYR A 324 10.09 0.43 -29.13
C TYR A 324 11.53 0.91 -28.95
N ILE A 325 12.40 0.09 -28.37
CA ILE A 325 13.83 0.43 -28.23
C ILE A 325 14.49 0.56 -29.59
N GLN A 326 14.17 -0.29 -30.55
CA GLN A 326 14.68 -0.21 -31.92
C GLN A 326 14.20 1.07 -32.62
N GLU A 327 12.93 1.44 -32.47
CA GLU A 327 12.39 2.69 -33.02
C GLU A 327 13.13 3.90 -32.47
N MET A 328 13.27 3.96 -31.14
CA MET A 328 13.95 5.07 -30.47
C MET A 328 15.45 5.09 -30.72
N GLY A 329 16.06 3.94 -30.97
CA GLY A 329 17.47 3.82 -31.41
C GLY A 329 17.76 4.47 -32.76
N ARG A 330 16.73 4.75 -33.59
CA ARG A 330 16.86 5.58 -34.79
C ARG A 330 16.98 7.08 -34.49
N LYS A 331 16.51 7.50 -33.31
CA LYS A 331 16.54 8.89 -32.86
C LYS A 331 17.72 9.17 -31.96
N TYR A 332 18.11 8.22 -31.12
CA TYR A 332 19.09 8.36 -30.03
C TYR A 332 20.18 7.30 -30.13
N ASN A 333 21.36 7.60 -29.60
CA ASN A 333 22.46 6.65 -29.55
C ASN A 333 22.41 5.87 -28.23
N ILE A 334 21.90 4.64 -28.25
CA ILE A 334 21.79 3.80 -27.07
C ILE A 334 23.17 3.23 -26.70
N SER A 335 23.71 3.67 -25.56
CA SER A 335 25.01 3.22 -25.04
C SER A 335 24.90 1.91 -24.26
N MET A 336 23.83 1.76 -23.48
CA MET A 336 23.60 0.59 -22.62
C MET A 336 22.11 0.41 -22.35
N VAL A 337 21.65 -0.83 -22.32
CA VAL A 337 20.30 -1.20 -21.86
C VAL A 337 20.42 -1.92 -20.52
N ALA A 338 19.67 -1.49 -19.53
CA ALA A 338 19.68 -2.02 -18.18
C ALA A 338 18.32 -2.62 -17.81
N ILE A 339 18.31 -3.83 -17.28
CA ILE A 339 17.12 -4.57 -16.89
C ILE A 339 17.35 -5.32 -15.59
N ASP A 340 16.30 -5.50 -14.79
CA ASP A 340 16.35 -6.35 -13.60
C ASP A 340 16.78 -7.78 -13.97
N SER A 341 17.75 -8.29 -13.22
CA SER A 341 18.35 -9.61 -13.45
C SER A 341 17.32 -10.76 -13.41
N TYR A 342 16.29 -10.62 -12.57
CA TYR A 342 15.23 -11.62 -12.42
C TYR A 342 14.29 -11.67 -13.65
N ARG A 343 14.08 -10.53 -14.34
CA ARG A 343 13.16 -10.42 -15.48
C ARG A 343 13.85 -10.64 -16.83
N TYR A 344 15.16 -10.65 -16.86
CA TYR A 344 15.96 -10.75 -18.10
C TYR A 344 15.61 -11.98 -18.94
N SER A 345 15.43 -13.16 -18.33
CA SER A 345 15.11 -14.40 -19.05
C SER A 345 13.84 -14.31 -19.90
N LEU A 346 12.92 -13.41 -19.57
CA LEU A 346 11.67 -13.20 -20.31
C LEU A 346 11.85 -12.32 -21.54
N LEU A 347 12.89 -11.48 -21.56
CA LEU A 347 13.15 -10.50 -22.63
C LEU A 347 14.36 -10.83 -23.49
N SER A 348 15.22 -11.77 -23.07
CA SER A 348 16.52 -12.03 -23.68
C SER A 348 16.44 -12.28 -25.20
N ASP A 349 15.50 -13.10 -25.63
CA ASP A 349 15.34 -13.45 -27.04
C ASP A 349 14.85 -12.28 -27.89
N ALA A 350 13.91 -11.48 -27.36
CA ALA A 350 13.40 -10.30 -28.04
C ALA A 350 14.48 -9.21 -28.20
N LEU A 351 15.22 -8.96 -27.12
CA LEU A 351 16.32 -7.98 -27.11
C LEU A 351 17.47 -8.41 -28.03
N SER A 352 17.82 -9.70 -28.05
CA SER A 352 18.85 -10.23 -28.93
C SER A 352 18.53 -10.02 -30.40
N LYS A 353 17.27 -10.14 -30.82
CA LYS A 353 16.80 -9.90 -32.18
C LYS A 353 17.02 -8.46 -32.66
N VAL A 354 17.02 -7.51 -31.74
CA VAL A 354 17.29 -6.08 -32.05
C VAL A 354 18.73 -5.67 -31.71
N GLY A 355 19.63 -6.65 -31.53
CA GLY A 355 21.06 -6.40 -31.34
C GLY A 355 21.44 -5.99 -29.91
N ILE A 356 20.64 -6.31 -28.91
CA ILE A 356 20.91 -6.01 -27.51
C ILE A 356 21.16 -7.32 -26.76
N SER A 357 22.40 -7.54 -26.34
CA SER A 357 22.79 -8.76 -25.62
C SER A 357 24.07 -8.57 -24.80
N LYS A 358 24.35 -9.54 -23.94
CA LYS A 358 25.60 -9.58 -23.16
C LYS A 358 26.82 -9.75 -24.03
N GLU A 359 26.70 -10.51 -25.09
CA GLU A 359 27.77 -10.78 -26.07
C GLU A 359 28.17 -9.48 -26.78
N GLN A 360 27.21 -8.61 -27.07
CA GLN A 360 27.45 -7.30 -27.66
C GLN A 360 27.88 -6.24 -26.64
N LYS A 361 27.97 -6.60 -25.36
CA LYS A 361 28.39 -5.71 -24.27
C LYS A 361 27.57 -4.43 -24.15
N ASN A 362 26.32 -4.44 -24.61
CA ASN A 362 25.37 -3.31 -24.54
C ASN A 362 24.17 -3.58 -23.64
N LEU A 363 24.23 -4.66 -22.82
CA LEU A 363 23.22 -5.05 -21.86
C LEU A 363 23.81 -5.18 -20.45
N MET A 364 23.16 -4.57 -19.47
CA MET A 364 23.50 -4.63 -18.04
C MET A 364 22.36 -5.28 -17.26
N LEU A 365 22.68 -6.23 -16.38
CA LEU A 365 21.74 -6.82 -15.43
C LEU A 365 21.83 -6.07 -14.11
N VAL A 366 20.74 -5.40 -13.74
CA VAL A 366 20.62 -4.63 -12.50
C VAL A 366 20.33 -5.57 -11.33
N LYS A 367 21.06 -5.38 -10.23
CA LYS A 367 20.88 -6.07 -8.96
C LYS A 367 20.53 -5.05 -7.87
N GLN A 368 20.01 -5.51 -6.75
CA GLN A 368 19.70 -4.64 -5.60
C GLN A 368 20.93 -3.85 -5.11
N THR A 369 22.11 -4.46 -5.18
CA THR A 369 23.38 -3.80 -4.84
C THR A 369 23.75 -2.64 -5.75
N ASP A 370 23.25 -2.62 -6.98
CA ASP A 370 23.48 -1.54 -7.92
C ASP A 370 22.48 -0.40 -7.67
N ILE A 371 21.25 -0.74 -7.29
CA ILE A 371 20.24 0.24 -6.86
C ILE A 371 20.72 1.00 -5.62
N ILE A 372 21.32 0.33 -4.64
CA ILE A 372 21.90 0.99 -3.45
C ILE A 372 22.87 2.10 -3.82
N LYS A 373 23.69 1.89 -4.86
CA LYS A 373 24.69 2.88 -5.29
C LYS A 373 24.06 4.10 -5.99
N VAL A 374 22.92 3.91 -6.64
CA VAL A 374 22.27 4.98 -7.41
C VAL A 374 21.27 5.79 -6.58
N VAL A 375 20.76 5.25 -5.46
CA VAL A 375 19.86 5.99 -4.56
C VAL A 375 20.40 7.35 -4.17
N PRO A 376 21.64 7.49 -3.65
CA PRO A 376 22.17 8.81 -3.29
C PRO A 376 22.33 9.78 -4.48
N VAL A 377 22.54 9.24 -5.69
CA VAL A 377 22.62 10.06 -6.92
C VAL A 377 21.25 10.60 -7.29
N ILE A 378 20.20 9.77 -7.17
CA ILE A 378 18.82 10.17 -7.42
C ILE A 378 18.39 11.25 -6.40
N ASP A 379 18.69 11.02 -5.11
CA ASP A 379 18.40 12.00 -4.05
C ASP A 379 19.07 13.35 -4.34
N HIS A 380 20.35 13.32 -4.73
CA HIS A 380 21.09 14.51 -5.12
C HIS A 380 20.45 15.23 -6.31
N CYS A 381 19.98 14.50 -7.32
CA CYS A 381 19.32 15.08 -8.48
C CYS A 381 17.98 15.76 -8.12
N PHE A 382 17.20 15.19 -7.21
CA PHE A 382 15.96 15.82 -6.73
C PHE A 382 16.25 17.06 -5.91
N LEU A 383 17.17 17.00 -4.95
CA LEU A 383 17.55 18.13 -4.10
C LEU A 383 18.04 19.34 -4.89
N ASN A 384 18.76 19.12 -5.98
CA ASN A 384 19.33 20.17 -6.81
C ASN A 384 18.48 20.48 -8.06
N ARG A 385 17.32 19.84 -8.23
CA ARG A 385 16.39 20.03 -9.36
C ARG A 385 17.06 19.79 -10.71
N TYR A 386 17.86 18.74 -10.81
CA TYR A 386 18.58 18.36 -12.03
C TYR A 386 17.74 17.52 -12.99
N PHE A 387 16.59 16.98 -12.58
CA PHE A 387 15.70 16.19 -13.42
C PHE A 387 14.80 17.06 -14.30
N HIS A 388 14.76 16.74 -15.59
CA HIS A 388 13.89 17.32 -16.60
C HIS A 388 13.07 16.19 -17.26
N TRP A 389 11.82 16.09 -16.92
CA TRP A 389 10.92 15.04 -17.42
C TRP A 389 9.83 15.58 -18.35
N GLY A 390 9.85 16.88 -18.63
CA GLY A 390 8.78 17.53 -19.38
C GLY A 390 7.42 17.32 -18.72
N ASP A 391 6.37 17.41 -19.51
CA ASP A 391 5.02 17.13 -19.03
C ASP A 391 4.76 15.61 -18.94
N ASN A 392 5.36 14.97 -17.93
CA ASN A 392 5.18 13.56 -17.66
C ASN A 392 4.57 13.33 -16.26
N PRO A 393 3.25 13.55 -16.08
CA PRO A 393 2.58 13.32 -14.80
C PRO A 393 2.60 11.85 -14.37
N MET A 394 2.67 10.89 -15.31
CA MET A 394 2.75 9.47 -15.01
C MET A 394 4.05 9.11 -14.27
N LEU A 395 5.20 9.62 -14.71
CA LEU A 395 6.48 9.37 -14.05
C LEU A 395 6.51 10.03 -12.66
N ARG A 396 6.00 11.27 -12.53
CA ARG A 396 5.87 11.95 -11.23
C ARG A 396 4.99 11.18 -10.25
N TRP A 397 3.83 10.70 -10.72
CA TRP A 397 2.94 9.86 -9.91
C TRP A 397 3.62 8.56 -9.49
N SER A 398 4.30 7.87 -10.40
CA SER A 398 5.05 6.64 -10.13
C SER A 398 6.14 6.85 -9.07
N THR A 399 6.88 7.94 -9.15
CA THR A 399 7.89 8.33 -8.16
C THR A 399 7.27 8.55 -6.77
N ASN A 400 6.15 9.27 -6.71
CA ASN A 400 5.42 9.51 -5.46
C ASN A 400 4.80 8.23 -4.85
N ASN A 401 4.66 7.16 -5.63
CA ASN A 401 4.21 5.84 -5.19
C ASN A 401 5.35 4.94 -4.68
N THR A 402 6.56 5.42 -4.76
CA THR A 402 7.77 4.68 -4.39
C THR A 402 8.29 5.18 -3.05
N LYS A 403 8.76 4.27 -2.23
CA LYS A 403 9.43 4.56 -0.96
C LYS A 403 10.83 3.96 -0.93
N THR A 404 11.70 4.56 -0.13
CA THR A 404 12.98 4.00 0.24
C THR A 404 12.81 3.06 1.43
N ILE A 405 13.45 1.90 1.40
CA ILE A 405 13.52 0.97 2.51
C ILE A 405 14.96 0.56 2.77
N ARG A 406 15.31 0.26 4.02
CA ARG A 406 16.63 -0.28 4.36
C ARG A 406 16.84 -1.65 3.72
N TYR A 407 18.01 -1.84 3.14
CA TYR A 407 18.46 -3.12 2.59
C TYR A 407 19.35 -3.85 3.61
N GLY A 408 19.00 -5.11 3.93
CA GLY A 408 19.75 -5.96 4.83
C GLY A 408 19.16 -6.09 6.24
N ARG A 409 19.31 -7.30 6.82
CA ARG A 409 18.80 -7.65 8.18
C ARG A 409 19.88 -7.53 9.27
N ASP A 410 21.15 -7.32 8.95
CA ASP A 410 22.23 -7.53 9.90
C ASP A 410 22.72 -6.25 10.58
N VAL A 411 22.89 -6.42 11.89
CA VAL A 411 23.58 -5.52 12.81
C VAL A 411 25.06 -5.44 12.36
N GLY A 412 25.35 -4.51 11.43
CA GLY A 412 26.68 -4.33 10.86
C GLY A 412 26.72 -3.91 9.40
N ALA A 413 25.61 -4.04 8.67
CA ALA A 413 25.50 -3.42 7.36
C ALA A 413 25.51 -1.89 7.54
N ASP A 414 26.27 -1.22 6.68
CA ASP A 414 26.44 0.24 6.65
C ASP A 414 25.09 0.93 6.90
N LYS A 415 25.03 1.84 7.87
CA LYS A 415 23.81 2.49 8.33
C LYS A 415 23.04 3.28 7.26
N GLY A 416 23.45 3.19 5.98
CA GLY A 416 22.95 3.96 4.85
C GLY A 416 22.58 3.20 3.58
N SER A 417 22.44 1.87 3.60
CA SER A 417 22.04 1.13 2.41
C SER A 417 20.53 1.13 2.24
N PHE A 418 20.04 1.81 1.19
CA PHE A 418 18.61 1.91 0.87
C PHE A 418 18.33 1.37 -0.52
N VAL A 419 17.12 0.83 -0.71
CA VAL A 419 16.56 0.43 -2.01
C VAL A 419 15.13 0.94 -2.13
N TYR A 420 14.57 0.86 -3.33
CA TYR A 420 13.20 1.29 -3.59
C TYR A 420 12.20 0.15 -3.44
N ALA A 421 11.01 0.47 -2.93
CA ALA A 421 9.88 -0.43 -2.82
C ALA A 421 8.56 0.31 -3.13
N LYS A 422 7.54 -0.44 -3.48
CA LYS A 422 6.17 0.11 -3.64
C LYS A 422 5.64 0.54 -2.27
N ILE A 423 4.99 1.70 -2.20
CA ILE A 423 4.23 2.11 -1.02
C ILE A 423 3.06 1.15 -0.84
N GLU A 424 2.39 0.81 -1.94
CA GLU A 424 1.20 -0.03 -2.00
C GLU A 424 1.19 -0.93 -3.24
N GLY A 425 0.68 -2.16 -3.09
CA GLY A 425 0.93 -3.20 -4.07
C GLY A 425 0.06 -3.22 -5.33
N LYS A 426 -1.18 -2.70 -5.32
CA LYS A 426 -2.16 -2.97 -6.38
C LYS A 426 -2.65 -1.75 -7.13
N SER A 427 -2.89 -0.63 -6.47
CA SER A 427 -3.46 0.57 -7.07
C SER A 427 -2.42 1.62 -7.45
N ARG A 428 -1.20 1.49 -6.93
CA ARG A 428 -0.09 2.39 -7.17
C ARG A 428 1.05 1.67 -7.85
N LYS A 429 1.37 2.10 -9.05
CA LYS A 429 2.44 1.51 -9.86
C LYS A 429 3.72 2.31 -9.73
N THR A 430 4.85 1.59 -9.65
CA THR A 430 6.19 2.17 -9.54
C THR A 430 7.05 1.86 -10.75
N ASP A 431 6.53 1.09 -11.69
CA ASP A 431 7.26 0.55 -12.83
C ASP A 431 7.91 1.65 -13.69
N PRO A 432 7.23 2.80 -14.00
CA PRO A 432 7.88 3.92 -14.69
C PRO A 432 9.10 4.48 -13.95
N PHE A 433 9.02 4.63 -12.62
CA PHE A 433 10.15 5.09 -11.83
C PHE A 433 11.25 4.02 -11.72
N MET A 434 10.91 2.75 -11.59
CA MET A 434 11.90 1.68 -11.55
C MET A 434 12.65 1.53 -12.87
N ALA A 435 12.01 1.79 -14.02
CA ALA A 435 12.69 1.88 -15.31
C ALA A 435 13.68 3.06 -15.34
N LEU A 436 13.34 4.22 -14.75
CA LEU A 436 14.27 5.33 -14.59
C LEU A 436 15.45 4.91 -13.70
N VAL A 437 15.21 4.28 -12.56
CA VAL A 437 16.27 3.78 -11.67
C VAL A 437 17.22 2.84 -12.42
N ALA A 438 16.69 1.89 -13.19
CA ALA A 438 17.50 0.97 -13.99
C ALA A 438 18.36 1.72 -15.02
N SER A 439 17.83 2.73 -15.70
CA SER A 439 18.59 3.54 -16.66
C SER A 439 19.71 4.34 -16.00
N MET A 440 19.47 4.86 -14.78
CA MET A 440 20.48 5.58 -14.00
C MET A 440 21.59 4.67 -13.45
N VAL A 441 21.30 3.41 -13.17
CA VAL A 441 22.35 2.42 -12.85
C VAL A 441 23.35 2.30 -14.02
N ALA A 442 22.88 2.42 -15.26
CA ALA A 442 23.73 2.38 -16.45
C ALA A 442 24.26 3.76 -16.91
N GLU A 443 24.03 4.85 -16.14
CA GLU A 443 24.44 6.21 -16.50
C GLU A 443 25.94 6.32 -16.83
N SER A 444 26.79 5.56 -16.15
CA SER A 444 28.24 5.57 -16.40
C SER A 444 28.66 5.13 -17.81
N ALA A 445 27.77 4.44 -18.52
CA ALA A 445 28.01 4.03 -19.92
C ALA A 445 27.73 5.16 -20.93
N ILE A 446 27.11 6.26 -20.52
CA ILE A 446 26.83 7.41 -21.37
C ILE A 446 28.12 8.21 -21.58
N LYS A 447 28.63 8.21 -22.79
CA LYS A 447 29.72 9.11 -23.15
C LYS A 447 29.19 10.51 -23.38
N GLU A 448 29.62 11.47 -22.57
CA GLU A 448 29.25 12.87 -22.76
C GLU A 448 29.71 13.37 -24.14
N ARG A 449 28.94 14.24 -24.77
CA ARG A 449 29.38 14.91 -26.01
C ARG A 449 30.60 15.77 -25.65
N PRO A 450 31.65 15.76 -26.51
CA PRO A 450 32.74 16.72 -26.36
C PRO A 450 32.15 18.12 -26.41
N LYS A 451 32.44 18.96 -25.39
CA LYS A 451 32.08 20.36 -25.42
C LYS A 451 32.67 20.95 -26.68
N ILE A 452 31.88 21.43 -27.63
CA ILE A 452 32.34 22.22 -28.76
C ILE A 452 32.78 23.56 -28.18
N THR A 453 34.05 23.67 -27.82
CA THR A 453 34.66 24.93 -27.53
C THR A 453 34.63 25.75 -28.83
N LYS A 454 33.82 26.80 -28.90
CA LYS A 454 33.91 27.73 -30.03
C LYS A 454 35.36 28.27 -30.05
N VAL A 455 36.15 27.75 -30.95
CA VAL A 455 37.45 28.32 -31.27
C VAL A 455 37.13 29.60 -32.01
N ASN A 456 37.28 30.73 -31.36
CA ASN A 456 37.30 32.03 -32.07
C ASN A 456 38.54 32.06 -32.93
N VAL A 457 38.37 31.73 -34.22
CA VAL A 457 39.42 31.94 -35.21
C VAL A 457 39.50 33.46 -35.40
N ILE A 458 40.50 34.06 -34.79
CA ILE A 458 40.88 35.44 -35.11
C ILE A 458 41.60 35.32 -36.45
N ALA A 459 40.93 35.70 -37.53
CA ALA A 459 41.59 35.88 -38.83
C ALA A 459 42.41 37.19 -38.74
N PHE A 460 43.72 37.08 -38.98
CA PHE A 460 44.63 38.21 -39.16
C PHE A 460 44.49 38.77 -40.56
#